data_0949a07d50b81f5e92c3fdeb8f7c76f9
#
_entry.id   0949a07d50b81f5e92c3fdeb8f7c76f9
#
_cell.length_a   1.000
_cell.length_b   1.000
_cell.length_c   1.000
_cell.angle_alpha   90.00
_cell.angle_beta   90.00
_cell.angle_gamma   90.00
#
_symmetry.space_group_name_H-M   'P 1'
#
loop_
_entity.id
_entity.type
_entity.pdbx_description
1 polymer ?
#
loop_
_entity_poly.entity_id
_entity_poly.type
_entity_poly.pdbx_seq_one_letter_code
_entity_poly.pdbx_strand_id
1 'polypeptide(L)'
;MKSSMTYRLMARRNPTGIRLPTRNGHDWALRYPLIVEAVDRLKVRSCLIDGEAVACDKNGLAVFARLRRKPSGNHVFLYAFDLLELDGQDLRREPLETRKATLASLLRRSLPGLRLNQHLAHDGESVFQHACKMGLEGIVSKRLGSRYRSGRSKDWLKFKNPEAPAVKREAEEDWG
;
A
#
# COMPACT_ATOMS: atom_id res chain seq x y z
N MET A 1 11.67 -10.02 -13.73
CA MET A 1 10.78 -10.29 -12.56
C MET A 1 11.02 -9.23 -11.51
N LYS A 2 10.13 -8.25 -11.38
CA LYS A 2 10.31 -7.14 -10.42
C LYS A 2 10.30 -7.69 -8.99
N SER A 3 11.43 -7.65 -8.33
CA SER A 3 11.60 -8.00 -6.91
C SER A 3 11.17 -6.81 -6.05
N SER A 4 9.87 -6.53 -6.00
CA SER A 4 9.34 -5.61 -5.01
C SER A 4 9.07 -6.39 -3.71
N MET A 5 9.52 -5.87 -2.57
CA MET A 5 9.26 -6.47 -1.25
C MET A 5 7.77 -6.38 -0.85
N THR A 6 6.93 -5.82 -1.70
CA THR A 6 5.52 -5.58 -1.47
C THR A 6 4.71 -5.83 -2.72
N TYR A 7 3.43 -6.15 -2.56
CA TYR A 7 2.48 -6.20 -3.67
C TYR A 7 1.44 -5.10 -3.51
N ARG A 8 1.39 -4.20 -4.51
CA ARG A 8 0.28 -3.24 -4.58
C ARG A 8 -1.01 -3.97 -4.90
N LEU A 9 -2.00 -3.75 -4.06
CA LEU A 9 -3.36 -4.25 -4.28
C LEU A 9 -4.39 -3.27 -3.71
N MET A 10 -5.60 -3.41 -4.17
CA MET A 10 -6.73 -2.67 -3.63
C MET A 10 -7.56 -3.57 -2.72
N ALA A 11 -8.16 -2.99 -1.69
CA ALA A 11 -9.19 -3.64 -0.90
C ALA A 11 -10.53 -3.01 -1.26
N ARG A 12 -11.41 -3.80 -1.87
CA ARG A 12 -12.75 -3.40 -2.26
C ARG A 12 -13.79 -4.09 -1.40
N ARG A 13 -14.64 -3.31 -0.76
CA ARG A 13 -15.85 -3.79 -0.11
C ARG A 13 -17.06 -3.24 -0.84
N ASN A 14 -18.04 -4.08 -1.07
CA ASN A 14 -19.36 -3.71 -1.58
C ASN A 14 -20.42 -4.66 -0.96
N PRO A 15 -21.74 -4.46 -1.21
CA PRO A 15 -22.77 -5.34 -0.66
C PRO A 15 -22.64 -6.81 -1.05
N THR A 16 -21.93 -7.13 -2.15
CA THR A 16 -21.73 -8.51 -2.61
C THR A 16 -20.53 -9.21 -2.00
N GLY A 17 -19.69 -8.48 -1.25
CA GLY A 17 -18.54 -9.06 -0.56
C GLY A 17 -17.27 -8.22 -0.68
N ILE A 18 -16.16 -8.86 -0.34
CA ILE A 18 -14.83 -8.25 -0.32
C ILE A 18 -13.96 -8.89 -1.39
N ARG A 19 -13.25 -8.05 -2.14
CA ARG A 19 -12.25 -8.46 -3.12
C ARG A 19 -10.94 -7.73 -2.88
N LEU A 20 -9.83 -8.40 -3.20
CA LEU A 20 -8.49 -7.83 -3.16
C LEU A 20 -7.88 -7.86 -4.57
N PRO A 21 -8.35 -6.97 -5.49
CA PRO A 21 -7.85 -6.97 -6.86
C PRO A 21 -6.41 -6.47 -6.92
N THR A 22 -5.59 -7.21 -7.66
CA THR A 22 -4.23 -6.83 -8.03
C THR A 22 -4.23 -6.00 -9.32
N ARG A 23 -3.09 -5.38 -9.65
CA ARG A 23 -2.91 -4.64 -10.91
C ARG A 23 -3.22 -5.49 -12.16
N ASN A 24 -2.98 -6.79 -12.09
CA ASN A 24 -3.20 -7.72 -13.20
C ASN A 24 -4.60 -8.35 -13.19
N GLY A 25 -5.52 -7.85 -12.37
CA GLY A 25 -6.91 -8.32 -12.31
C GLY A 25 -7.14 -9.59 -11.49
N HIS A 26 -6.13 -10.14 -10.81
CA HIS A 26 -6.31 -11.28 -9.91
C HIS A 26 -6.98 -10.84 -8.61
N ASP A 27 -7.91 -11.64 -8.11
CA ASP A 27 -8.48 -11.46 -6.78
C ASP A 27 -7.72 -12.32 -5.77
N TRP A 28 -7.10 -11.67 -4.78
CA TRP A 28 -6.32 -12.35 -3.74
C TRP A 28 -7.02 -12.40 -2.38
N ALA A 29 -8.35 -12.28 -2.35
CA ALA A 29 -9.12 -12.39 -1.11
C ALA A 29 -8.85 -13.70 -0.36
N LEU A 30 -8.85 -14.83 -1.05
CA LEU A 30 -8.53 -16.14 -0.45
C LEU A 30 -7.08 -16.26 0.01
N ARG A 31 -6.19 -15.45 -0.56
CA ARG A 31 -4.76 -15.48 -0.22
C ARG A 31 -4.42 -14.72 1.06
N TYR A 32 -5.17 -13.65 1.37
CA TYR A 32 -4.89 -12.76 2.49
C TYR A 32 -6.11 -12.59 3.41
N PRO A 33 -6.48 -13.64 4.17
CA PRO A 33 -7.69 -13.66 4.99
C PRO A 33 -7.68 -12.58 6.08
N LEU A 34 -6.51 -12.24 6.64
CA LEU A 34 -6.41 -11.20 7.66
C LEU A 34 -6.82 -9.81 7.14
N ILE A 35 -6.47 -9.51 5.89
CA ILE A 35 -6.89 -8.26 5.23
C ILE A 35 -8.40 -8.27 5.01
N VAL A 36 -8.95 -9.37 4.51
CA VAL A 36 -10.40 -9.52 4.29
C VAL A 36 -11.16 -9.33 5.58
N GLU A 37 -10.75 -9.98 6.67
CA GLU A 37 -11.37 -9.83 7.99
C GLU A 37 -11.34 -8.37 8.46
N ALA A 38 -10.21 -7.69 8.32
CA ALA A 38 -10.07 -6.30 8.73
C ALA A 38 -10.99 -5.36 7.93
N VAL A 39 -11.12 -5.58 6.62
CA VAL A 39 -12.02 -4.82 5.75
C VAL A 39 -13.49 -5.11 6.06
N ASP A 40 -13.83 -6.37 6.38
CA ASP A 40 -15.18 -6.77 6.74
C ASP A 40 -15.66 -6.09 8.03
N ARG A 41 -14.76 -5.84 8.96
CA ARG A 41 -15.05 -5.17 10.23
C ARG A 41 -15.17 -3.64 10.15
N LEU A 42 -14.86 -3.03 9.01
CA LEU A 42 -15.09 -1.60 8.82
C LEU A 42 -16.58 -1.27 8.85
N LYS A 43 -16.95 -0.24 9.58
CA LYS A 43 -18.36 0.21 9.72
C LYS A 43 -18.77 1.11 8.55
N VAL A 44 -18.70 0.56 7.33
CA VAL A 44 -19.07 1.24 6.08
C VAL A 44 -19.84 0.28 5.17
N ARG A 45 -20.66 0.80 4.27
CA ARG A 45 -21.41 0.00 3.29
C ARG A 45 -20.50 -0.43 2.14
N SER A 46 -19.67 0.47 1.67
CA SER A 46 -18.69 0.23 0.62
C SER A 46 -17.43 1.04 0.79
N CYS A 47 -16.31 0.55 0.28
CA CYS A 47 -15.07 1.32 0.18
C CYS A 47 -14.14 0.73 -0.88
N LEU A 48 -13.24 1.57 -1.39
CA LEU A 48 -12.11 1.18 -2.21
C LEU A 48 -10.84 1.82 -1.68
N ILE A 49 -9.99 0.99 -1.09
CA ILE A 49 -8.73 1.39 -0.45
C ILE A 49 -7.56 0.93 -1.35
N ASP A 50 -6.62 1.82 -1.62
CA ASP A 50 -5.36 1.50 -2.30
C ASP A 50 -4.23 1.32 -1.28
N GLY A 51 -3.44 0.27 -1.44
CA GLY A 51 -2.39 -0.05 -0.48
C GLY A 51 -1.37 -1.05 -0.99
N GLU A 52 -0.52 -1.48 -0.09
CA GLU A 52 0.47 -2.51 -0.34
C GLU A 52 0.34 -3.64 0.68
N ALA A 53 0.31 -4.88 0.18
CA ALA A 53 0.36 -6.06 1.02
C ALA A 53 1.79 -6.24 1.55
N VAL A 54 1.92 -6.35 2.87
CA VAL A 54 3.20 -6.47 3.57
C VAL A 54 3.14 -7.62 4.54
N ALA A 55 4.21 -8.41 4.61
CA ALA A 55 4.43 -9.39 5.67
C ALA A 55 5.68 -9.00 6.45
N CYS A 56 5.57 -8.92 7.77
CA CYS A 56 6.70 -8.63 8.64
C CYS A 56 7.13 -9.86 9.46
N ASP A 57 8.40 -9.87 9.85
CA ASP A 57 8.92 -10.78 10.87
C ASP A 57 8.58 -10.31 12.30
N LYS A 58 9.12 -11.01 13.29
CA LYS A 58 8.95 -10.69 14.72
C LYS A 58 9.49 -9.30 15.10
N ASN A 59 10.43 -8.78 14.32
CA ASN A 59 11.10 -7.49 14.54
C ASN A 59 10.43 -6.35 13.74
N GLY A 60 9.34 -6.64 13.01
CA GLY A 60 8.66 -5.67 12.17
C GLY A 60 9.33 -5.43 10.80
N LEU A 61 10.36 -6.21 10.45
CA LEU A 61 11.02 -6.10 9.15
C LEU A 61 10.21 -6.82 8.07
N ALA A 62 10.06 -6.18 6.91
CA ALA A 62 9.34 -6.75 5.78
C ALA A 62 10.04 -8.00 5.22
N VAL A 63 9.33 -9.11 5.09
CA VAL A 63 9.82 -10.38 4.59
C VAL A 63 9.05 -10.82 3.35
N PHE A 64 9.60 -10.54 2.19
CA PHE A 64 8.97 -10.83 0.90
C PHE A 64 8.66 -12.32 0.68
N ALA A 65 9.53 -13.23 1.12
CA ALA A 65 9.32 -14.68 1.00
C ALA A 65 8.01 -15.14 1.65
N ARG A 66 7.52 -14.45 2.69
CA ARG A 66 6.24 -14.75 3.34
C ARG A 66 5.03 -14.38 2.50
N LEU A 67 5.15 -13.37 1.62
CA LEU A 67 4.07 -12.99 0.70
C LEU A 67 3.84 -14.05 -0.39
N ARG A 68 4.86 -14.80 -0.75
CA ARG A 68 4.79 -15.85 -1.78
C ARG A 68 4.21 -17.17 -1.28
N ARG A 69 4.29 -17.47 0.01
CA ARG A 69 3.78 -18.74 0.58
C ARG A 69 2.26 -18.80 0.48
N LYS A 70 1.72 -19.96 0.11
CA LYS A 70 0.29 -20.26 0.12
C LYS A 70 0.01 -21.35 1.15
N PRO A 71 -0.95 -21.16 2.04
CA PRO A 71 -1.65 -19.91 2.38
C PRO A 71 -0.70 -18.95 3.09
N SER A 72 -0.78 -17.66 2.78
CA SER A 72 0.10 -16.64 3.36
C SER A 72 -0.27 -16.26 4.80
N GLY A 73 -1.06 -17.09 5.47
CA GLY A 73 -1.32 -17.05 6.92
C GLY A 73 -1.69 -15.67 7.49
N ASN A 74 -1.80 -15.61 8.81
CA ASN A 74 -2.21 -14.43 9.59
C ASN A 74 -1.11 -13.37 9.74
N HIS A 75 -0.19 -13.25 8.77
CA HIS A 75 0.97 -12.35 8.89
C HIS A 75 1.00 -11.26 7.81
N VAL A 76 0.09 -11.32 6.84
CA VAL A 76 0.03 -10.33 5.76
C VAL A 76 -1.05 -9.30 6.09
N PHE A 77 -0.66 -8.04 6.10
CA PHE A 77 -1.58 -6.92 6.28
C PHE A 77 -1.46 -5.94 5.11
N LEU A 78 -2.46 -5.08 4.96
CA LEU A 78 -2.46 -4.01 3.97
C LEU A 78 -1.99 -2.71 4.62
N TYR A 79 -0.91 -2.14 4.13
CA TYR A 79 -0.56 -0.73 4.35
C TYR A 79 -1.40 0.13 3.41
N ALA A 80 -2.46 0.72 3.94
CA ALA A 80 -3.35 1.60 3.22
C ALA A 80 -2.76 3.00 3.10
N PHE A 81 -2.68 3.54 1.90
CA PHE A 81 -2.13 4.86 1.65
C PHE A 81 -3.07 5.80 0.88
N ASP A 82 -4.16 5.31 0.32
CA ASP A 82 -5.16 6.14 -0.35
C ASP A 82 -6.57 5.54 -0.22
N LEU A 83 -7.58 6.40 -0.31
CA LEU A 83 -9.00 6.03 -0.28
C LEU A 83 -9.69 6.61 -1.52
N LEU A 84 -10.24 5.74 -2.36
CA LEU A 84 -10.75 6.12 -3.68
C LEU A 84 -12.27 6.18 -3.73
N GLU A 85 -12.95 5.44 -2.87
CA GLU A 85 -14.41 5.43 -2.76
C GLU A 85 -14.81 5.13 -1.31
N LEU A 86 -15.86 5.77 -0.82
CA LEU A 86 -16.46 5.54 0.49
C LEU A 86 -17.99 5.71 0.41
N ASP A 87 -18.72 4.65 0.79
CA ASP A 87 -20.19 4.62 0.85
C ASP A 87 -20.89 5.12 -0.43
N GLY A 88 -20.30 4.80 -1.60
CA GLY A 88 -20.79 5.19 -2.92
C GLY A 88 -20.25 6.53 -3.44
N GLN A 89 -19.52 7.27 -2.62
CA GLN A 89 -18.90 8.53 -3.03
C GLN A 89 -17.52 8.28 -3.65
N ASP A 90 -17.32 8.70 -4.91
CA ASP A 90 -16.02 8.69 -5.58
C ASP A 90 -15.14 9.84 -5.06
N LEU A 91 -14.03 9.49 -4.39
CA LEU A 91 -13.10 10.45 -3.79
C LEU A 91 -11.89 10.75 -4.68
N ARG A 92 -11.77 10.16 -5.88
CA ARG A 92 -10.59 10.33 -6.75
C ARG A 92 -10.34 11.76 -7.18
N ARG A 93 -11.40 12.57 -7.26
CA ARG A 93 -11.32 13.99 -7.61
C ARG A 93 -10.98 14.89 -6.45
N GLU A 94 -11.11 14.38 -5.21
CA GLU A 94 -10.76 15.12 -4.01
C GLU A 94 -9.25 15.32 -3.90
N PRO A 95 -8.79 16.39 -3.23
CA PRO A 95 -7.38 16.58 -2.91
C PRO A 95 -6.80 15.42 -2.12
N LEU A 96 -5.52 15.14 -2.28
CA LEU A 96 -4.81 14.05 -1.58
C LEU A 96 -5.01 14.13 -0.06
N GLU A 97 -4.94 15.32 0.51
CA GLU A 97 -5.07 15.56 1.95
C GLU A 97 -6.45 15.14 2.47
N THR A 98 -7.50 15.47 1.72
CA THR A 98 -8.88 15.08 2.05
C THR A 98 -9.02 13.56 2.05
N ARG A 99 -8.52 12.89 1.00
CA ARG A 99 -8.55 11.43 0.90
C ARG A 99 -7.78 10.77 2.04
N LYS A 100 -6.60 11.30 2.39
CA LYS A 100 -5.77 10.79 3.50
C LYS A 100 -6.41 11.01 4.87
N ALA A 101 -7.00 12.18 5.11
CA ALA A 101 -7.69 12.47 6.37
C ALA A 101 -8.90 11.54 6.56
N THR A 102 -9.67 11.32 5.49
CA THR A 102 -10.81 10.39 5.50
C THR A 102 -10.36 8.97 5.74
N LEU A 103 -9.29 8.52 5.09
CA LEU A 103 -8.68 7.20 5.31
C LEU A 103 -8.21 7.04 6.77
N ALA A 104 -7.52 8.03 7.31
CA ALA A 104 -7.05 7.99 8.70
C ALA A 104 -8.22 7.88 9.70
N SER A 105 -9.31 8.61 9.46
CA SER A 105 -10.52 8.51 10.26
C SER A 105 -11.16 7.13 10.18
N LEU A 106 -11.25 6.57 8.97
CA LEU A 106 -11.80 5.23 8.72
C LEU A 106 -11.01 4.14 9.44
N LEU A 107 -9.67 4.24 9.43
CA LEU A 107 -8.78 3.22 9.97
C LEU A 107 -8.42 3.39 11.44
N ARG A 108 -8.90 4.43 12.12
CA ARG A 108 -8.57 4.72 13.51
C ARG A 108 -8.82 3.55 14.48
N ARG A 109 -9.79 2.68 14.18
CA ARG A 109 -10.15 1.49 14.95
C ARG A 109 -10.12 0.22 14.12
N SER A 110 -9.26 0.18 13.11
CA SER A 110 -9.14 -1.01 12.26
C SER A 110 -8.42 -2.16 12.97
N LEU A 111 -8.68 -3.38 12.49
CA LEU A 111 -7.98 -4.58 12.95
C LEU A 111 -6.54 -4.63 12.38
N PRO A 112 -5.68 -5.50 12.94
CA PRO A 112 -4.27 -5.63 12.53
C PRO A 112 -4.05 -5.89 11.03
N GLY A 113 -5.02 -6.47 10.32
CA GLY A 113 -4.92 -6.73 8.87
C GLY A 113 -4.96 -5.49 7.99
N LEU A 114 -5.26 -4.32 8.56
CA LEU A 114 -5.38 -3.07 7.83
C LEU A 114 -4.72 -1.95 8.64
N ARG A 115 -3.64 -1.38 8.13
CA ARG A 115 -2.85 -0.35 8.80
C ARG A 115 -2.71 0.88 7.95
N LEU A 116 -2.82 2.04 8.57
CA LEU A 116 -2.58 3.31 7.90
C LEU A 116 -1.09 3.48 7.62
N ASN A 117 -0.73 3.70 6.38
CA ASN A 117 0.60 4.16 6.02
C ASN A 117 0.70 5.66 6.32
N GLN A 118 1.32 5.99 7.44
CA GLN A 118 1.52 7.37 7.85
C GLN A 118 2.47 8.06 6.87
N HIS A 119 2.11 9.26 6.45
CA HIS A 119 2.98 10.10 5.63
C HIS A 119 3.81 11.05 6.50
N LEU A 120 5.01 11.38 6.02
CA LEU A 120 5.86 12.39 6.61
C LEU A 120 5.68 13.68 5.80
N ALA A 121 5.20 14.73 6.47
CA ALA A 121 5.06 16.08 5.88
C ALA A 121 6.35 16.89 6.13
N HIS A 122 7.49 16.34 5.68
CA HIS A 122 8.80 16.99 5.78
C HIS A 122 9.40 17.20 4.39
N ASP A 123 10.50 17.94 4.35
CA ASP A 123 11.32 18.06 3.15
C ASP A 123 11.67 16.68 2.58
N GLY A 124 11.35 16.49 1.30
CA GLY A 124 11.47 15.19 0.63
C GLY A 124 12.90 14.65 0.60
N GLU A 125 13.89 15.53 0.55
CA GLU A 125 15.30 15.14 0.55
C GLU A 125 15.71 14.56 1.91
N SER A 126 15.36 15.22 3.00
CA SER A 126 15.63 14.74 4.36
C SER A 126 14.95 13.39 4.63
N VAL A 127 13.70 13.22 4.17
CA VAL A 127 12.96 11.96 4.27
C VAL A 127 13.64 10.86 3.45
N PHE A 128 14.09 11.18 2.24
CA PHE A 128 14.79 10.24 1.39
C PHE A 128 16.12 9.79 1.97
N GLN A 129 16.94 10.73 2.46
CA GLN A 129 18.20 10.41 3.12
C GLN A 129 17.99 9.51 4.35
N HIS A 130 16.97 9.79 5.15
CA HIS A 130 16.63 8.96 6.31
C HIS A 130 16.18 7.55 5.89
N ALA A 131 15.34 7.44 4.87
CA ALA A 131 14.91 6.16 4.31
C ALA A 131 16.11 5.33 3.79
N CYS A 132 17.08 5.98 3.12
CA CYS A 132 18.31 5.32 2.67
C CYS A 132 19.15 4.80 3.84
N LYS A 133 19.31 5.59 4.90
CA LYS A 133 20.04 5.18 6.13
C LYS A 133 19.39 3.98 6.81
N MET A 134 18.07 3.86 6.73
CA MET A 134 17.32 2.70 7.25
C MET A 134 17.33 1.49 6.30
N GLY A 135 17.99 1.57 5.14
CA GLY A 135 18.06 0.49 4.15
C GLY A 135 16.75 0.25 3.40
N LEU A 136 15.83 1.21 3.38
CA LEU A 136 14.58 1.10 2.63
C LEU A 136 14.84 1.23 1.11
N GLU A 137 13.99 0.59 0.29
CA GLU A 137 14.11 0.61 -1.18
C GLU A 137 13.94 2.01 -1.79
N GLY A 138 13.27 2.92 -1.08
CA GLY A 138 13.01 4.27 -1.53
C GLY A 138 11.75 4.86 -0.92
N ILE A 139 11.36 5.99 -1.46
CA ILE A 139 10.14 6.69 -1.05
C ILE A 139 9.27 7.02 -2.26
N VAL A 140 7.99 7.27 -1.99
CA VAL A 140 7.06 7.87 -2.95
C VAL A 140 6.66 9.24 -2.43
N SER A 141 7.06 10.28 -3.15
CA SER A 141 6.63 11.66 -2.89
C SER A 141 5.32 11.91 -3.65
N LYS A 142 4.32 12.42 -2.96
CA LYS A 142 3.02 12.75 -3.55
C LYS A 142 2.75 14.25 -3.39
N ARG A 143 2.36 14.89 -4.49
CA ARG A 143 2.05 16.31 -4.49
C ARG A 143 0.76 16.59 -3.71
N LEU A 144 0.82 17.53 -2.78
CA LEU A 144 -0.37 18.04 -2.08
C LEU A 144 -1.37 18.63 -3.08
N GLY A 145 -2.66 18.53 -2.77
CA GLY A 145 -3.73 18.99 -3.65
C GLY A 145 -3.98 18.11 -4.87
N SER A 146 -3.16 17.08 -5.11
CA SER A 146 -3.30 16.24 -6.31
C SER A 146 -4.52 15.33 -6.23
N ARG A 147 -5.17 15.16 -7.40
CA ARG A 147 -6.22 14.17 -7.61
C ARG A 147 -5.61 12.80 -7.82
N TYR A 148 -6.38 11.76 -7.54
CA TYR A 148 -5.95 10.39 -7.85
C TYR A 148 -5.97 10.15 -9.36
N ARG A 149 -4.88 9.57 -9.86
CA ARG A 149 -4.79 9.06 -11.23
C ARG A 149 -4.29 7.63 -11.23
N SER A 150 -4.96 6.77 -11.98
CA SER A 150 -4.49 5.42 -12.22
C SER A 150 -3.25 5.43 -13.12
N GLY A 151 -2.29 4.55 -12.85
CA GLY A 151 -1.06 4.45 -13.62
C GLY A 151 0.02 5.46 -13.22
N ARG A 152 0.88 5.86 -14.17
CA ARG A 152 1.94 6.84 -13.92
C ARG A 152 1.35 8.24 -13.79
N SER A 153 1.78 8.98 -12.78
CA SER A 153 1.37 10.36 -12.53
C SER A 153 2.59 11.24 -12.31
N LYS A 154 2.56 12.45 -12.84
CA LYS A 154 3.59 13.48 -12.57
C LYS A 154 3.52 14.01 -11.13
N ASP A 155 2.38 13.80 -10.45
CA ASP A 155 2.17 14.21 -9.07
C ASP A 155 2.71 13.19 -8.05
N TRP A 156 3.16 12.01 -8.52
CA TRP A 156 3.69 10.94 -7.69
C TRP A 156 5.08 10.58 -8.20
N LEU A 157 6.10 10.93 -7.44
CA LEU A 157 7.50 10.70 -7.79
C LEU A 157 8.06 9.58 -6.92
N LYS A 158 8.64 8.57 -7.58
CA LYS A 158 9.31 7.47 -6.89
C LYS A 158 10.82 7.70 -6.92
N PHE A 159 11.41 7.80 -5.74
CA PHE A 159 12.85 7.89 -5.55
C PHE A 159 13.35 6.56 -5.01
N LYS A 160 14.24 5.89 -5.76
CA LYS A 160 14.82 4.61 -5.38
C LYS A 160 16.13 4.84 -4.64
N ASN A 161 16.35 4.05 -3.57
CA ASN A 161 17.64 3.99 -2.87
C ASN A 161 18.60 3.09 -3.66
N PRO A 162 19.68 3.62 -4.28
CA PRO A 162 20.60 2.83 -5.10
C PRO A 162 21.37 1.78 -4.28
N GLU A 163 21.50 1.98 -2.97
CA GLU A 163 22.20 1.06 -2.09
C GLU A 163 21.34 -0.08 -1.55
N ALA A 164 20.03 -0.03 -1.75
CA ALA A 164 19.14 -1.10 -1.30
C ALA A 164 19.37 -2.41 -2.09
N PRO A 165 19.46 -3.56 -1.43
CA PRO A 165 19.75 -4.85 -2.08
C PRO A 165 18.79 -5.21 -3.21
N ALA A 166 17.53 -4.84 -3.09
CA ALA A 166 16.53 -5.08 -4.13
C ALA A 166 16.76 -4.20 -5.37
N VAL A 167 17.18 -2.95 -5.18
CA VAL A 167 17.47 -2.00 -6.26
C VAL A 167 18.76 -2.38 -6.98
N LYS A 168 19.79 -2.83 -6.25
CA LYS A 168 21.02 -3.35 -6.85
C LYS A 168 20.77 -4.56 -7.74
N ARG A 169 19.96 -5.50 -7.29
CA ARG A 169 19.57 -6.68 -8.10
C ARG A 169 18.80 -6.30 -9.36
N GLU A 170 17.87 -5.35 -9.29
CA GLU A 170 17.18 -4.86 -10.48
C GLU A 170 18.15 -4.26 -11.50
N ALA A 171 19.15 -3.49 -11.05
CA ALA A 171 20.16 -2.89 -11.92
C ALA A 171 21.08 -3.95 -12.56
N GLU A 172 21.45 -5.00 -11.84
CA GLU A 172 22.24 -6.11 -12.36
C GLU A 172 21.47 -6.95 -13.40
N GLU A 173 20.15 -7.16 -13.19
CA GLU A 173 19.28 -7.87 -14.13
C GLU A 173 19.02 -7.10 -15.43
N ASP A 174 18.99 -5.76 -15.39
CA ASP A 174 18.80 -4.91 -16.58
C ASP A 174 20.05 -4.83 -17.47
N TRP A 175 21.24 -5.24 -17.00
CA TRP A 175 22.51 -5.28 -17.73
C TRP A 175 22.88 -6.69 -18.23
N GLY A 176 22.09 -7.69 -17.94
CA GLY A 176 22.19 -9.07 -18.41
C GLY A 176 21.20 -9.34 -19.51
#